data_2fd69ed8db6f31f5baa1b33daf257b44
#
_entry.id   2fd69ed8db6f31f5baa1b33daf257b44
#
_cell.length_a   1.000
_cell.length_b   1.000
_cell.length_c   1.000
_cell.angle_alpha   90.00
_cell.angle_beta   90.00
_cell.angle_gamma   90.00
#
_symmetry.space_group_name_H-M   'P 1'
#
loop_
_entity.id
_entity.type
_entity.pdbx_description
1 polymer ?
#
loop_
_entity_poly.entity_id
_entity_poly.type
_entity_poly.pdbx_seq_one_letter_code
_entity_poly.pdbx_strand_id
1 'polypeptide(L)'
;MKQFPICDILGVHVCVTSMPEVVALFKEHMEELRGKYICVSNVHTTVMAYEDPDYMAVQNGAAYVLPDGKPLSVVSRKRGFSGAQRVAGPDLMGELFCDAEKNRTAFKHYFYGGSPQTIAALKQKLKEKYPHLKTAGFVSPPFRALTEKEDEEAVRLMNESGADILWVGLGAPKQERWMKAHEGRVNAVMLGVGAGFDFHAGTVKRAPKWMQKCSLEWLYRLCQEPGRLLKRYVKTNLKFIRLVSAENRRLKNAGKKKPEK
;
A
#
# COMPACT_ATOMS: atom_id res chain seq x y z
N MET A 1 2.99 1.92 19.70
CA MET A 1 3.23 1.49 18.30
C MET A 1 4.71 1.22 18.06
N LYS A 2 5.02 0.14 17.35
CA LYS A 2 6.39 -0.17 16.89
C LYS A 2 6.89 0.95 15.96
N GLN A 3 8.10 1.44 16.19
CA GLN A 3 8.72 2.45 15.33
C GLN A 3 9.67 1.76 14.35
N PHE A 4 9.49 2.03 13.06
CA PHE A 4 10.47 1.67 12.03
C PHE A 4 11.37 2.87 11.74
N PRO A 5 12.66 2.67 11.44
CA PRO A 5 13.48 3.74 10.89
C PRO A 5 12.84 4.29 9.61
N ILE A 6 13.03 5.57 9.35
CA ILE A 6 12.44 6.26 8.19
C ILE A 6 13.55 6.68 7.25
N CYS A 7 13.36 6.37 5.97
CA CYS A 7 14.14 6.94 4.87
C CYS A 7 13.26 7.98 4.16
N ASP A 8 13.64 9.25 4.27
CA ASP A 8 13.00 10.29 3.47
C ASP A 8 13.36 10.11 1.99
N ILE A 9 12.38 9.97 1.12
CA ILE A 9 12.56 9.85 -0.33
C ILE A 9 11.68 10.89 -1.02
N LEU A 10 12.27 11.95 -1.50
CA LEU A 10 11.57 13.08 -2.12
C LEU A 10 10.51 13.71 -1.18
N GLY A 11 10.77 13.74 0.13
CA GLY A 11 9.87 14.24 1.15
C GLY A 11 8.88 13.20 1.70
N VAL A 12 8.78 12.01 1.11
CA VAL A 12 7.94 10.92 1.63
C VAL A 12 8.71 10.11 2.68
N HIS A 13 8.13 9.95 3.86
CA HIS A 13 8.70 9.24 5.01
C HIS A 13 8.52 7.72 4.89
N VAL A 14 9.33 7.08 4.05
CA VAL A 14 9.22 5.65 3.75
C VAL A 14 9.80 4.82 4.89
N CYS A 15 9.03 3.87 5.41
CA CYS A 15 9.47 2.96 6.46
C CYS A 15 10.57 2.02 5.96
N VAL A 16 11.61 1.87 6.78
CA VAL A 16 12.66 0.86 6.58
C VAL A 16 12.23 -0.40 7.30
N THR A 17 11.71 -1.36 6.56
CA THR A 17 11.09 -2.56 7.12
C THR A 17 11.15 -3.72 6.11
N SER A 18 10.69 -4.88 6.55
CA SER A 18 10.57 -6.12 5.78
C SER A 18 9.16 -6.72 5.92
N MET A 19 8.80 -7.63 5.03
CA MET A 19 7.49 -8.30 5.08
C MET A 19 7.24 -9.02 6.42
N PRO A 20 8.18 -9.83 6.96
CA PRO A 20 7.98 -10.46 8.27
C PRO A 20 7.76 -9.47 9.41
N GLU A 21 8.47 -8.32 9.40
CA GLU A 21 8.30 -7.29 10.44
C GLU A 21 6.94 -6.62 10.36
N VAL A 22 6.40 -6.41 9.15
CA VAL A 22 5.05 -5.84 8.98
C VAL A 22 3.99 -6.86 9.39
N VAL A 23 4.14 -8.13 9.05
CA VAL A 23 3.21 -9.19 9.53
C VAL A 23 3.23 -9.28 11.06
N ALA A 24 4.41 -9.22 11.68
CA ALA A 24 4.55 -9.19 13.14
C ALA A 24 3.87 -7.96 13.75
N LEU A 25 4.02 -6.77 13.12
CA LEU A 25 3.34 -5.55 13.54
C LEU A 25 1.81 -5.75 13.66
N PHE A 26 1.17 -6.38 12.67
CA PHE A 26 -0.26 -6.66 12.72
C PHE A 26 -0.62 -7.59 13.86
N LYS A 27 0.19 -8.60 14.11
CA LYS A 27 -0.06 -9.60 15.18
C LYS A 27 0.11 -9.03 16.59
N GLU A 28 1.09 -8.16 16.77
CA GLU A 28 1.51 -7.67 18.08
C GLU A 28 0.85 -6.33 18.45
N HIS A 29 0.45 -5.52 17.45
CA HIS A 29 0.02 -4.14 17.67
C HIS A 29 -1.32 -3.80 17.00
N MET A 30 -2.19 -4.79 16.74
CA MET A 30 -3.48 -4.56 16.05
C MET A 30 -4.32 -3.49 16.75
N GLU A 31 -4.44 -3.53 18.06
CA GLU A 31 -5.25 -2.56 18.81
C GLU A 31 -4.72 -1.12 18.67
N GLU A 32 -3.42 -0.95 18.58
CA GLU A 32 -2.80 0.37 18.37
C GLU A 32 -2.97 0.89 16.92
N LEU A 33 -3.25 -0.02 15.98
CA LEU A 33 -3.48 0.29 14.57
C LEU A 33 -4.94 0.63 14.26
N ARG A 34 -5.88 0.28 15.14
CA ARG A 34 -7.30 0.58 14.93
C ARG A 34 -7.53 2.06 14.69
N GLY A 35 -8.38 2.36 13.74
CA GLY A 35 -8.70 3.73 13.34
C GLY A 35 -7.64 4.43 12.51
N LYS A 36 -6.46 3.81 12.28
CA LYS A 36 -5.37 4.40 11.51
C LYS A 36 -5.33 3.89 10.09
N TYR A 37 -4.54 4.55 9.26
CA TYR A 37 -4.31 4.08 7.89
C TYR A 37 -2.83 3.87 7.59
N ILE A 38 -2.56 2.99 6.64
CA ILE A 38 -1.24 2.62 6.16
C ILE A 38 -1.19 2.83 4.66
N CYS A 39 -0.24 3.64 4.20
CA CYS A 39 0.01 3.83 2.78
C CYS A 39 1.01 2.80 2.26
N VAL A 40 0.74 2.28 1.07
CA VAL A 40 1.63 1.35 0.35
C VAL A 40 2.19 2.08 -0.87
N SER A 41 3.34 2.73 -0.67
CA SER A 41 3.90 3.68 -1.61
C SER A 41 4.85 3.05 -2.62
N ASN A 42 4.76 3.52 -3.86
CA ASN A 42 5.65 3.15 -4.96
C ASN A 42 6.16 4.41 -5.68
N VAL A 43 6.95 4.21 -6.74
CA VAL A 43 7.52 5.31 -7.54
C VAL A 43 6.46 6.33 -7.99
N HIS A 44 5.28 5.86 -8.40
CA HIS A 44 4.22 6.72 -8.89
C HIS A 44 3.64 7.60 -7.78
N THR A 45 3.27 7.00 -6.65
CA THR A 45 2.70 7.73 -5.51
C THR A 45 3.74 8.67 -4.87
N THR A 46 5.02 8.28 -4.84
CA THR A 46 6.11 9.15 -4.36
C THR A 46 6.30 10.38 -5.25
N VAL A 47 6.27 10.21 -6.58
CA VAL A 47 6.36 11.36 -7.50
C VAL A 47 5.12 12.24 -7.42
N MET A 48 3.94 11.66 -7.29
CA MET A 48 2.70 12.43 -7.07
C MET A 48 2.77 13.25 -5.78
N ALA A 49 3.24 12.66 -4.68
CA ALA A 49 3.41 13.36 -3.41
C ALA A 49 4.43 14.51 -3.52
N TYR A 50 5.51 14.31 -4.28
CA TYR A 50 6.48 15.38 -4.55
C TYR A 50 5.87 16.57 -5.35
N GLU A 51 4.88 16.29 -6.21
CA GLU A 51 4.21 17.31 -7.03
C GLU A 51 3.02 17.98 -6.34
N ASP A 52 2.46 17.34 -5.31
CA ASP A 52 1.22 17.73 -4.64
C ASP A 52 1.45 17.73 -3.11
N PRO A 53 1.64 18.92 -2.49
CA PRO A 53 1.86 19.05 -1.06
C PRO A 53 0.72 18.47 -0.19
N ASP A 54 -0.53 18.57 -0.65
CA ASP A 54 -1.67 18.01 0.08
C ASP A 54 -1.61 16.48 0.07
N TYR A 55 -1.22 15.89 -1.06
CA TYR A 55 -1.04 14.45 -1.14
C TYR A 55 0.21 13.99 -0.38
N MET A 56 1.26 14.81 -0.31
CA MET A 56 2.41 14.59 0.56
C MET A 56 1.98 14.52 2.03
N ALA A 57 1.15 15.46 2.47
CA ALA A 57 0.61 15.45 3.84
C ALA A 57 -0.23 14.20 4.12
N VAL A 58 -1.01 13.71 3.14
CA VAL A 58 -1.73 12.44 3.24
C VAL A 58 -0.77 11.27 3.38
N GLN A 59 0.30 11.19 2.59
CA GLN A 59 1.29 10.11 2.70
C GLN A 59 1.98 10.12 4.06
N ASN A 60 2.49 11.27 4.48
CA ASN A 60 3.27 11.40 5.72
C ASN A 60 2.42 11.40 7.00
N GLY A 61 1.11 11.64 6.89
CA GLY A 61 0.16 11.49 7.97
C GLY A 61 -0.27 10.04 8.24
N ALA A 62 0.10 9.08 7.39
CA ALA A 62 -0.17 7.68 7.62
C ALA A 62 0.61 7.12 8.83
N ALA A 63 0.03 6.16 9.55
CA ALA A 63 0.74 5.46 10.62
C ALA A 63 2.04 4.82 10.10
N TYR A 64 2.01 4.31 8.87
CA TYR A 64 3.19 3.77 8.17
C TYR A 64 3.09 4.02 6.67
N VAL A 65 4.24 4.27 6.04
CA VAL A 65 4.39 4.33 4.57
C VAL A 65 5.27 3.16 4.14
N LEU A 66 4.64 2.09 3.66
CA LEU A 66 5.33 0.85 3.29
C LEU A 66 5.89 0.92 1.87
N PRO A 67 7.13 0.45 1.62
CA PRO A 67 7.78 0.49 0.30
C PRO A 67 7.27 -0.62 -0.63
N ASP A 68 6.24 -0.36 -1.45
CA ASP A 68 5.74 -1.34 -2.44
C ASP A 68 6.73 -1.57 -3.58
N GLY A 69 7.29 -0.51 -4.10
CA GLY A 69 8.22 -0.63 -5.23
C GLY A 69 9.64 -0.96 -4.81
N LYS A 70 10.32 -1.93 -5.50
CA LYS A 70 11.75 -2.18 -5.29
C LYS A 70 12.62 -0.92 -5.42
N PRO A 71 12.33 0.08 -6.29
CA PRO A 71 13.12 1.30 -6.34
C PRO A 71 13.21 2.02 -4.99
N LEU A 72 12.14 2.08 -4.20
CA LEU A 72 12.17 2.73 -2.88
C LEU A 72 13.12 2.01 -1.93
N SER A 73 13.03 0.68 -1.81
CA SER A 73 13.94 -0.09 -0.96
C SER A 73 15.40 -0.05 -1.46
N VAL A 74 15.63 0.08 -2.78
CA VAL A 74 16.98 0.28 -3.34
C VAL A 74 17.54 1.65 -2.95
N VAL A 75 16.74 2.72 -3.04
CA VAL A 75 17.15 4.06 -2.60
C VAL A 75 17.48 4.04 -1.11
N SER A 76 16.61 3.46 -0.28
CA SER A 76 16.85 3.35 1.16
C SER A 76 18.17 2.62 1.46
N ARG A 77 18.44 1.47 0.83
CA ARG A 77 19.71 0.75 1.01
C ARG A 77 20.94 1.57 0.58
N LYS A 78 20.84 2.30 -0.55
CA LYS A 78 21.94 3.20 -1.00
C LYS A 78 22.19 4.36 -0.06
N ARG A 79 21.22 4.70 0.82
CA ARG A 79 21.33 5.71 1.88
C ARG A 79 21.74 5.13 3.23
N GLY A 80 22.16 3.87 3.27
CA GLY A 80 22.67 3.22 4.49
C GLY A 80 21.67 2.36 5.26
N PHE A 81 20.43 2.27 4.82
CA PHE A 81 19.40 1.44 5.46
C PHE A 81 19.40 0.01 4.90
N SER A 82 20.36 -0.82 5.32
CA SER A 82 20.58 -2.18 4.79
C SER A 82 19.34 -3.09 4.93
N GLY A 83 18.54 -2.91 5.99
CA GLY A 83 17.33 -3.70 6.26
C GLY A 83 16.12 -3.37 5.39
N ALA A 84 16.19 -2.33 4.54
CA ALA A 84 15.06 -1.94 3.72
C ALA A 84 14.72 -3.00 2.66
N GLN A 85 13.49 -3.55 2.73
CA GLN A 85 12.96 -4.52 1.79
C GLN A 85 11.67 -4.01 1.14
N ARG A 86 11.24 -4.66 0.05
CA ARG A 86 9.97 -4.38 -0.59
C ARG A 86 8.82 -5.01 0.21
N VAL A 87 7.80 -4.22 0.52
CA VAL A 87 6.54 -4.68 1.11
C VAL A 87 5.40 -4.25 0.19
N ALA A 88 5.01 -5.13 -0.73
CA ALA A 88 3.94 -4.83 -1.68
C ALA A 88 2.57 -5.17 -1.10
N GLY A 89 1.57 -4.33 -1.40
CA GLY A 89 0.21 -4.52 -0.94
C GLY A 89 -0.38 -5.90 -1.23
N PRO A 90 -0.33 -6.40 -2.48
CA PRO A 90 -0.82 -7.74 -2.80
C PRO A 90 -0.07 -8.87 -2.08
N ASP A 91 1.24 -8.69 -1.83
CA ASP A 91 2.04 -9.68 -1.09
C ASP A 91 1.66 -9.68 0.39
N LEU A 92 1.48 -8.50 0.99
CA LEU A 92 1.04 -8.36 2.38
C LEU A 92 -0.36 -8.96 2.60
N MET A 93 -1.31 -8.74 1.67
CA MET A 93 -2.60 -9.43 1.68
C MET A 93 -2.40 -10.95 1.73
N GLY A 94 -1.59 -11.49 0.81
CA GLY A 94 -1.33 -12.92 0.72
C GLY A 94 -0.68 -13.51 1.98
N GLU A 95 0.28 -12.81 2.58
CA GLU A 95 0.93 -13.25 3.82
C GLU A 95 -0.06 -13.28 4.99
N LEU A 96 -0.89 -12.25 5.17
CA LEU A 96 -1.90 -12.22 6.23
C LEU A 96 -3.01 -13.26 6.00
N PHE A 97 -3.39 -13.54 4.76
CA PHE A 97 -4.34 -14.62 4.44
C PHE A 97 -3.74 -16.00 4.72
N CYS A 98 -2.46 -16.20 4.36
CA CYS A 98 -1.75 -17.44 4.69
C CYS A 98 -1.57 -17.63 6.20
N ASP A 99 -1.32 -16.54 6.94
CA ASP A 99 -1.23 -16.59 8.40
C ASP A 99 -2.58 -16.95 9.02
N ALA A 100 -3.68 -16.38 8.56
CA ALA A 100 -5.02 -16.71 8.99
C ALA A 100 -5.34 -18.19 8.72
N GLU A 101 -4.94 -18.73 7.57
CA GLU A 101 -5.18 -20.12 7.21
C GLU A 101 -4.36 -21.10 8.05
N LYS A 102 -3.07 -20.82 8.26
CA LYS A 102 -2.13 -21.72 8.95
C LYS A 102 -2.21 -21.62 10.47
N ASN A 103 -2.24 -20.39 10.98
CA ASN A 103 -2.13 -20.09 12.40
C ASN A 103 -3.49 -19.77 13.05
N ARG A 104 -4.58 -19.81 12.27
CA ARG A 104 -5.94 -19.49 12.73
C ARG A 104 -6.03 -18.10 13.33
N THR A 105 -5.24 -17.15 12.81
CA THR A 105 -5.27 -15.76 13.26
C THR A 105 -6.68 -15.20 13.13
N ALA A 106 -7.17 -14.58 14.21
CA ALA A 106 -8.59 -14.27 14.34
C ALA A 106 -9.03 -13.00 13.60
N PHE A 107 -8.14 -12.27 12.92
CA PHE A 107 -8.46 -11.01 12.26
C PHE A 107 -9.57 -11.15 11.23
N LYS A 108 -10.54 -10.24 11.32
CA LYS A 108 -11.63 -10.13 10.35
C LYS A 108 -11.25 -9.13 9.27
N HIS A 109 -11.35 -9.54 8.03
CA HIS A 109 -10.96 -8.77 6.85
C HIS A 109 -12.19 -8.20 6.14
N TYR A 110 -12.19 -6.90 5.87
CA TYR A 110 -13.20 -6.21 5.07
C TYR A 110 -12.57 -5.69 3.77
N PHE A 111 -13.28 -5.77 2.66
CA PHE A 111 -12.80 -5.40 1.33
C PHE A 111 -13.69 -4.31 0.76
N TYR A 112 -13.12 -3.13 0.50
CA TYR A 112 -13.83 -1.97 0.00
C TYR A 112 -13.15 -1.40 -1.26
N GLY A 113 -13.81 -1.46 -2.40
CA GLY A 113 -13.27 -1.01 -3.68
C GLY A 113 -13.38 -2.06 -4.78
N GLY A 114 -12.70 -1.81 -5.90
CA GLY A 114 -12.78 -2.65 -7.08
C GLY A 114 -14.13 -2.58 -7.80
N SER A 115 -14.24 -3.28 -8.94
CA SER A 115 -15.52 -3.43 -9.62
C SER A 115 -16.40 -4.50 -8.93
N PRO A 116 -17.73 -4.49 -9.15
CA PRO A 116 -18.59 -5.56 -8.63
C PRO A 116 -18.12 -6.95 -9.04
N GLN A 117 -17.63 -7.09 -10.28
CA GLN A 117 -17.11 -8.35 -10.82
C GLN A 117 -15.81 -8.77 -10.10
N THR A 118 -14.88 -7.82 -9.87
CA THR A 118 -13.64 -8.07 -9.12
C THR A 118 -13.94 -8.50 -7.68
N ILE A 119 -14.88 -7.83 -7.00
CA ILE A 119 -15.26 -8.15 -5.62
C ILE A 119 -15.93 -9.53 -5.53
N ALA A 120 -16.81 -9.88 -6.44
CA ALA A 120 -17.44 -11.20 -6.49
C ALA A 120 -16.41 -12.31 -6.71
N ALA A 121 -15.51 -12.14 -7.66
CA ALA A 121 -14.44 -13.09 -7.95
C ALA A 121 -13.45 -13.21 -6.76
N LEU A 122 -13.10 -12.07 -6.12
CA LEU A 122 -12.26 -12.06 -4.92
C LEU A 122 -12.88 -12.88 -3.80
N LYS A 123 -14.18 -12.64 -3.50
CA LYS A 123 -14.90 -13.38 -2.46
C LYS A 123 -14.87 -14.88 -2.72
N GLN A 124 -15.12 -15.30 -3.96
CA GLN A 124 -15.07 -16.71 -4.33
C GLN A 124 -13.67 -17.29 -4.17
N LYS A 125 -12.64 -16.61 -4.71
CA LYS A 125 -11.25 -17.10 -4.65
C LYS A 125 -10.70 -17.16 -3.23
N LEU A 126 -11.04 -16.21 -2.38
CA LEU A 126 -10.64 -16.25 -0.97
C LEU A 126 -11.28 -17.43 -0.26
N LYS A 127 -12.58 -17.67 -0.47
CA LYS A 127 -13.27 -18.85 0.12
C LYS A 127 -12.67 -20.17 -0.33
N GLU A 128 -12.30 -20.29 -1.62
CA GLU A 128 -11.69 -21.50 -2.17
C GLU A 128 -10.28 -21.74 -1.60
N LYS A 129 -9.46 -20.68 -1.52
CA LYS A 129 -8.04 -20.81 -1.20
C LYS A 129 -7.71 -20.68 0.28
N TYR A 130 -8.53 -19.95 1.03
CA TYR A 130 -8.34 -19.66 2.45
C TYR A 130 -9.64 -19.83 3.22
N PRO A 131 -10.11 -21.10 3.38
CA PRO A 131 -11.42 -21.40 3.99
C PRO A 131 -11.54 -20.94 5.45
N HIS A 132 -10.42 -20.74 6.15
CA HIS A 132 -10.40 -20.28 7.55
C HIS A 132 -10.24 -18.76 7.69
N LEU A 133 -10.08 -18.04 6.57
CA LEU A 133 -10.00 -16.58 6.59
C LEU A 133 -11.34 -15.98 7.03
N LYS A 134 -11.32 -15.22 8.12
CA LYS A 134 -12.51 -14.53 8.61
C LYS A 134 -12.75 -13.28 7.76
N THR A 135 -13.83 -13.27 7.00
CA THR A 135 -14.21 -12.11 6.17
C THR A 135 -15.45 -11.44 6.76
N ALA A 136 -15.38 -10.12 6.94
CA ALA A 136 -16.42 -9.29 7.54
C ALA A 136 -17.29 -8.55 6.50
N GLY A 137 -16.78 -8.35 5.28
CA GLY A 137 -17.54 -7.68 4.22
C GLY A 137 -16.80 -7.57 2.90
N PHE A 138 -17.58 -7.40 1.82
CA PHE A 138 -17.12 -7.21 0.45
C PHE A 138 -18.00 -6.18 -0.22
N VAL A 139 -17.48 -4.97 -0.47
CA VAL A 139 -18.25 -3.86 -1.00
C VAL A 139 -17.52 -3.20 -2.17
N SER A 140 -18.24 -3.07 -3.28
CA SER A 140 -17.84 -2.25 -4.43
C SER A 140 -18.64 -0.95 -4.38
N PRO A 141 -18.05 0.19 -3.98
CA PRO A 141 -18.76 1.46 -3.98
C PRO A 141 -19.02 1.94 -5.42
N PRO A 142 -20.01 2.80 -5.64
CA PRO A 142 -20.27 3.37 -6.96
C PRO A 142 -19.07 4.20 -7.45
N PHE A 143 -18.89 4.27 -8.78
CA PHE A 143 -17.80 5.02 -9.44
C PHE A 143 -18.00 6.55 -9.43
N ARG A 144 -18.77 7.07 -8.49
CA ARG A 144 -18.96 8.49 -8.24
C ARG A 144 -18.55 8.85 -6.81
N ALA A 145 -18.52 10.12 -6.50
CA ALA A 145 -18.48 10.54 -5.09
C ALA A 145 -19.75 10.06 -4.36
N LEU A 146 -19.56 9.57 -3.16
CA LEU A 146 -20.68 9.25 -2.28
C LEU A 146 -21.31 10.56 -1.77
N THR A 147 -22.60 10.53 -1.54
CA THR A 147 -23.25 11.56 -0.71
C THR A 147 -22.82 11.36 0.74
N GLU A 148 -22.96 12.39 1.56
CA GLU A 148 -22.63 12.33 2.99
C GLU A 148 -23.34 11.16 3.70
N LYS A 149 -24.64 10.98 3.44
CA LYS A 149 -25.43 9.86 3.99
C LYS A 149 -24.91 8.47 3.54
N GLU A 150 -24.51 8.34 2.29
CA GLU A 150 -23.93 7.09 1.77
C GLU A 150 -22.58 6.81 2.40
N ASP A 151 -21.79 7.84 2.64
CA ASP A 151 -20.48 7.72 3.29
C ASP A 151 -20.62 7.34 4.77
N GLU A 152 -21.52 8.00 5.50
CA GLU A 152 -21.85 7.68 6.89
C GLU A 152 -22.36 6.24 7.03
N GLU A 153 -23.25 5.82 6.13
CA GLU A 153 -23.78 4.46 6.12
C GLU A 153 -22.69 3.44 5.82
N ALA A 154 -21.79 3.73 4.89
CA ALA A 154 -20.65 2.85 4.61
C ALA A 154 -19.75 2.70 5.84
N VAL A 155 -19.43 3.79 6.53
CA VAL A 155 -18.63 3.77 7.78
C VAL A 155 -19.35 2.98 8.87
N ARG A 156 -20.66 3.20 9.05
CA ARG A 156 -21.49 2.47 10.02
C ARG A 156 -21.41 0.96 9.78
N LEU A 157 -21.64 0.52 8.54
CA LEU A 157 -21.60 -0.89 8.16
C LEU A 157 -20.19 -1.51 8.37
N MET A 158 -19.12 -0.77 8.03
CA MET A 158 -17.75 -1.22 8.29
C MET A 158 -17.51 -1.43 9.79
N ASN A 159 -17.95 -0.48 10.64
CA ASN A 159 -17.74 -0.57 12.08
C ASN A 159 -18.60 -1.68 12.73
N GLU A 160 -19.87 -1.82 12.33
CA GLU A 160 -20.75 -2.89 12.80
C GLU A 160 -20.27 -4.30 12.39
N SER A 161 -19.54 -4.42 11.29
CA SER A 161 -18.96 -5.70 10.84
C SER A 161 -17.93 -6.27 11.82
N GLY A 162 -17.38 -5.41 12.68
CA GLY A 162 -16.30 -5.74 13.59
C GLY A 162 -15.00 -6.13 12.88
N ALA A 163 -14.75 -5.57 11.69
CA ALA A 163 -13.53 -5.79 10.94
C ALA A 163 -12.30 -5.26 11.71
N ASP A 164 -11.20 -6.00 11.64
CA ASP A 164 -9.91 -5.58 12.17
C ASP A 164 -9.08 -4.88 11.08
N ILE A 165 -9.15 -5.40 9.86
CA ILE A 165 -8.40 -4.90 8.71
C ILE A 165 -9.36 -4.54 7.58
N LEU A 166 -9.30 -3.28 7.13
CA LEU A 166 -10.02 -2.79 5.96
C LEU A 166 -9.05 -2.63 4.78
N TRP A 167 -9.20 -3.50 3.80
CA TRP A 167 -8.48 -3.39 2.53
C TRP A 167 -9.18 -2.41 1.61
N VAL A 168 -8.44 -1.41 1.11
CA VAL A 168 -9.00 -0.35 0.26
C VAL A 168 -8.43 -0.47 -1.16
N GLY A 169 -9.31 -0.74 -2.12
CA GLY A 169 -8.98 -0.96 -3.53
C GLY A 169 -9.60 0.11 -4.45
N LEU A 170 -9.47 1.40 -4.10
CA LEU A 170 -10.02 2.52 -4.89
C LEU A 170 -9.02 3.09 -5.90
N GLY A 171 -7.75 2.65 -5.81
CA GLY A 171 -6.63 3.18 -6.61
C GLY A 171 -6.09 4.52 -6.10
N ALA A 172 -4.76 4.70 -6.29
CA ALA A 172 -4.08 5.94 -5.91
C ALA A 172 -4.39 7.08 -6.90
N PRO A 173 -4.52 8.34 -6.44
CA PRO A 173 -4.42 8.85 -5.07
C PRO A 173 -5.74 8.78 -4.27
N LYS A 174 -6.82 8.30 -4.89
CA LYS A 174 -8.16 8.32 -4.30
C LYS A 174 -8.24 7.52 -3.00
N GLN A 175 -7.61 6.34 -2.96
CA GLN A 175 -7.63 5.46 -1.78
C GLN A 175 -6.93 6.10 -0.57
N GLU A 176 -5.76 6.72 -0.76
CA GLU A 176 -5.03 7.33 0.34
C GLU A 176 -5.77 8.56 0.90
N ARG A 177 -6.32 9.40 0.02
CA ARG A 177 -7.15 10.55 0.42
C ARG A 177 -8.41 10.09 1.15
N TRP A 178 -9.06 9.03 0.67
CA TRP A 178 -10.22 8.44 1.32
C TRP A 178 -9.86 7.91 2.71
N MET A 179 -8.80 7.13 2.83
CA MET A 179 -8.34 6.61 4.12
C MET A 179 -8.00 7.73 5.12
N LYS A 180 -7.34 8.80 4.66
CA LYS A 180 -7.07 9.99 5.50
C LYS A 180 -8.35 10.66 5.99
N ALA A 181 -9.34 10.83 5.13
CA ALA A 181 -10.63 11.41 5.50
C ALA A 181 -11.44 10.54 6.50
N HIS A 182 -11.12 9.24 6.56
CA HIS A 182 -11.81 8.28 7.44
C HIS A 182 -10.98 7.86 8.66
N GLU A 183 -9.80 8.44 8.85
CA GLU A 183 -8.97 8.21 10.02
C GLU A 183 -9.74 8.56 11.30
N GLY A 184 -9.80 7.62 12.25
CA GLY A 184 -10.57 7.75 13.49
C GLY A 184 -12.10 7.58 13.35
N ARG A 185 -12.65 7.58 12.11
CA ARG A 185 -14.06 7.28 11.85
C ARG A 185 -14.33 5.80 11.64
N VAL A 186 -13.41 5.11 10.97
CA VAL A 186 -13.42 3.65 10.76
C VAL A 186 -12.58 3.00 11.85
N ASN A 187 -13.16 2.03 12.56
CA ASN A 187 -12.50 1.34 13.68
C ASN A 187 -11.40 0.36 13.25
N ALA A 188 -11.44 -0.15 12.02
CA ALA A 188 -10.41 -1.03 11.47
C ALA A 188 -9.14 -0.27 11.09
N VAL A 189 -7.98 -0.96 11.02
CA VAL A 189 -6.82 -0.43 10.31
C VAL A 189 -7.07 -0.46 8.80
N MET A 190 -6.84 0.65 8.12
CA MET A 190 -7.09 0.80 6.69
C MET A 190 -5.79 0.67 5.88
N LEU A 191 -5.80 -0.14 4.81
CA LEU A 191 -4.65 -0.32 3.90
C LEU A 191 -5.05 -0.09 2.44
N GLY A 192 -4.36 0.83 1.78
CA GLY A 192 -4.53 1.07 0.35
C GLY A 192 -3.72 0.06 -0.48
N VAL A 193 -4.38 -0.90 -1.12
CA VAL A 193 -3.71 -1.99 -1.85
C VAL A 193 -3.93 -1.94 -3.37
N GLY A 194 -4.73 -1.00 -3.86
CA GLY A 194 -4.96 -0.79 -5.29
C GLY A 194 -5.34 -2.07 -6.02
N ALA A 195 -4.54 -2.46 -7.01
CA ALA A 195 -4.74 -3.66 -7.82
C ALA A 195 -4.58 -5.00 -7.06
N GLY A 196 -4.36 -4.98 -5.74
CA GLY A 196 -4.29 -6.19 -4.93
C GLY A 196 -5.54 -7.06 -5.06
N PHE A 197 -6.70 -6.43 -5.19
CA PHE A 197 -7.96 -7.15 -5.40
C PHE A 197 -7.97 -7.91 -6.72
N ASP A 198 -7.55 -7.28 -7.81
CA ASP A 198 -7.52 -7.91 -9.14
C ASP A 198 -6.59 -9.13 -9.17
N PHE A 199 -5.44 -9.05 -8.49
CA PHE A 199 -4.50 -10.16 -8.41
C PHE A 199 -5.05 -11.35 -7.60
N HIS A 200 -5.69 -11.08 -6.45
CA HIS A 200 -6.26 -12.14 -5.62
C HIS A 200 -7.57 -12.69 -6.18
N ALA A 201 -8.34 -11.87 -6.90
CA ALA A 201 -9.51 -12.28 -7.66
C ALA A 201 -9.15 -13.11 -8.91
N GLY A 202 -7.89 -12.99 -9.41
CA GLY A 202 -7.45 -13.62 -10.63
C GLY A 202 -7.97 -12.95 -11.91
N THR A 203 -8.58 -11.76 -11.81
CA THR A 203 -9.06 -10.97 -12.96
C THR A 203 -7.90 -10.35 -13.74
N VAL A 204 -6.77 -10.13 -13.09
CA VAL A 204 -5.52 -9.70 -13.71
C VAL A 204 -4.42 -10.73 -13.39
N LYS A 205 -3.75 -11.23 -14.43
CA LYS A 205 -2.63 -12.16 -14.26
C LYS A 205 -1.43 -11.42 -13.64
N ARG A 206 -0.92 -11.98 -12.56
CA ARG A 206 0.31 -11.49 -11.95
C ARG A 206 1.54 -11.99 -12.70
N ALA A 207 2.60 -11.19 -12.71
CA ALA A 207 3.88 -11.59 -13.29
C ALA A 207 4.39 -12.91 -12.68
N PRO A 208 5.08 -13.78 -13.45
CA PRO A 208 5.74 -14.95 -12.91
C PRO A 208 6.66 -14.62 -11.73
N LYS A 209 6.82 -15.53 -10.77
CA LYS A 209 7.61 -15.29 -9.55
C LYS A 209 9.05 -14.82 -9.82
N TRP A 210 9.69 -15.33 -10.89
CA TRP A 210 11.02 -14.89 -11.26
C TRP A 210 11.07 -13.42 -11.69
N MET A 211 10.05 -12.96 -12.45
CA MET A 211 9.94 -11.54 -12.83
C MET A 211 9.69 -10.65 -11.60
N GLN A 212 8.86 -11.11 -10.65
CA GLN A 212 8.65 -10.41 -9.39
C GLN A 212 9.97 -10.26 -8.60
N LYS A 213 10.76 -11.36 -8.49
CA LYS A 213 12.09 -11.35 -7.85
C LYS A 213 13.08 -10.43 -8.57
N CYS A 214 13.06 -10.38 -9.89
CA CYS A 214 13.89 -9.51 -10.72
C CYS A 214 13.38 -8.06 -10.80
N SER A 215 12.23 -7.72 -10.16
CA SER A 215 11.59 -6.40 -10.23
C SER A 215 11.08 -6.01 -11.61
N LEU A 216 10.71 -6.99 -12.42
CA LEU A 216 10.15 -6.85 -13.76
C LEU A 216 8.62 -6.93 -13.78
N GLU A 217 7.95 -6.96 -12.62
CA GLU A 217 6.48 -6.98 -12.53
C GLU A 217 5.83 -5.78 -13.25
N TRP A 218 6.43 -4.61 -13.16
CA TRP A 218 5.98 -3.42 -13.89
C TRP A 218 6.05 -3.59 -15.41
N LEU A 219 7.09 -4.27 -15.92
CA LEU A 219 7.24 -4.54 -17.36
C LEU A 219 6.19 -5.54 -17.83
N TYR A 220 5.93 -6.58 -17.07
CA TYR A 220 4.87 -7.54 -17.36
C TYR A 220 3.49 -6.86 -17.42
N ARG A 221 3.19 -5.98 -16.46
CA ARG A 221 1.96 -5.17 -16.49
C ARG A 221 1.90 -4.22 -17.68
N LEU A 222 3.04 -3.64 -18.04
CA LEU A 222 3.14 -2.78 -19.22
C LEU A 222 2.78 -3.53 -20.49
N CYS A 223 3.22 -4.79 -20.65
CA CYS A 223 2.87 -5.65 -21.78
C CYS A 223 1.38 -6.01 -21.80
N GLN A 224 0.72 -6.10 -20.65
CA GLN A 224 -0.72 -6.37 -20.57
C GLN A 224 -1.58 -5.14 -20.91
N GLU A 225 -1.17 -3.95 -20.48
CA GLU A 225 -1.93 -2.70 -20.64
C GLU A 225 -1.05 -1.55 -21.17
N PRO A 226 -0.44 -1.69 -22.37
CA PRO A 226 0.53 -0.73 -22.87
C PRO A 226 -0.04 0.68 -23.04
N GLY A 227 -1.25 0.80 -23.59
CA GLY A 227 -1.89 2.09 -23.84
C GLY A 227 -2.07 2.94 -22.57
N ARG A 228 -2.44 2.31 -21.45
CA ARG A 228 -2.67 2.98 -20.17
C ARG A 228 -1.38 3.22 -19.38
N LEU A 229 -0.44 2.26 -19.41
CA LEU A 229 0.69 2.25 -18.50
C LEU A 229 1.97 2.86 -19.08
N LEU A 230 2.21 2.82 -20.40
CA LEU A 230 3.45 3.26 -21.02
C LEU A 230 3.75 4.74 -20.71
N LYS A 231 2.80 5.63 -21.04
CA LYS A 231 2.97 7.07 -20.81
C LYS A 231 3.21 7.39 -19.32
N ARG A 232 2.47 6.71 -18.45
CA ARG A 232 2.60 6.87 -17.01
C ARG A 232 3.96 6.40 -16.51
N TYR A 233 4.39 5.17 -16.89
CA TYR A 233 5.65 4.60 -16.39
C TYR A 233 6.87 5.36 -16.92
N VAL A 234 6.90 5.68 -18.20
CA VAL A 234 8.03 6.46 -18.77
C VAL A 234 8.15 7.80 -18.05
N LYS A 235 7.05 8.59 -18.01
CA LYS A 235 7.05 9.90 -17.35
C LYS A 235 7.46 9.82 -15.88
N THR A 236 6.86 8.86 -15.13
CA THR A 236 7.04 8.79 -13.68
C THR A 236 8.40 8.22 -13.30
N ASN A 237 8.85 7.14 -13.96
CA ASN A 237 10.13 6.51 -13.63
C ASN A 237 11.33 7.41 -13.98
N LEU A 238 11.33 8.04 -15.17
CA LEU A 238 12.38 8.99 -15.55
C LEU A 238 12.43 10.19 -14.59
N LYS A 239 11.27 10.72 -14.24
CA LYS A 239 11.16 11.81 -13.26
C LYS A 239 11.71 11.40 -11.89
N PHE A 240 11.30 10.24 -11.39
CA PHE A 240 11.78 9.70 -10.12
C PHE A 240 13.30 9.54 -10.09
N ILE A 241 13.89 8.92 -11.12
CA ILE A 241 15.35 8.75 -11.22
C ILE A 241 16.07 10.09 -11.21
N ARG A 242 15.58 11.07 -11.98
CA ARG A 242 16.17 12.42 -12.03
C ARG A 242 16.09 13.13 -10.67
N LEU A 243 14.93 13.10 -10.02
CA LEU A 243 14.70 13.76 -8.74
C LEU A 243 15.55 13.13 -7.63
N VAL A 244 15.53 11.79 -7.49
CA VAL A 244 16.34 11.08 -6.49
C VAL A 244 17.84 11.28 -6.73
N SER A 245 18.29 11.33 -7.99
CA SER A 245 19.69 11.62 -8.32
C SER A 245 20.10 13.03 -7.91
N ALA A 246 19.21 14.01 -8.08
CA ALA A 246 19.45 15.39 -7.64
C ALA A 246 19.46 15.49 -6.11
N GLU A 247 18.51 14.84 -5.44
CA GLU A 247 18.44 14.77 -3.99
C GLU A 247 19.67 14.11 -3.37
N ASN A 248 20.12 12.96 -3.91
CA ASN A 248 21.32 12.27 -3.44
C ASN A 248 22.61 13.12 -3.63
N ARG A 249 22.70 13.92 -4.68
CA ARG A 249 23.81 14.88 -4.86
C ARG A 249 23.79 15.95 -3.78
N ARG A 250 22.60 16.51 -3.47
CA ARG A 250 22.45 17.52 -2.40
C ARG A 250 22.85 16.94 -1.04
N LEU A 251 22.39 15.73 -0.71
CA LEU A 251 22.73 15.06 0.56
C LEU A 251 24.24 14.79 0.70
N LYS A 252 24.91 14.35 -0.37
CA LYS A 252 26.36 14.14 -0.38
C LYS A 252 27.13 15.44 -0.17
N ASN A 253 26.67 16.54 -0.80
CA ASN A 253 27.31 17.86 -0.67
C ASN A 253 27.09 18.47 0.73
N ALA A 254 25.93 18.27 1.34
CA ALA A 254 25.64 18.68 2.70
C ALA A 254 26.49 17.93 3.73
N GLY A 255 26.72 16.61 3.54
CA GLY A 255 27.59 15.81 4.38
C GLY A 255 29.10 16.18 4.30
N LYS A 256 29.51 16.78 3.19
CA LYS A 256 30.90 17.28 3.00
C LYS A 256 31.15 18.67 3.60
N LYS A 257 30.10 19.39 3.99
CA LYS A 257 30.19 20.74 4.58
C LYS A 257 30.20 20.76 6.11
N LYS A 258 30.54 19.67 6.80
CA LYS A 258 30.86 19.75 8.23
C LYS A 258 32.19 20.49 8.36
N PRO A 259 32.26 21.62 9.09
CA PRO A 259 33.51 22.30 9.32
C PRO A 259 34.44 21.41 10.12
N GLU A 260 35.67 21.27 9.64
CA GLU A 260 36.80 20.94 10.50
C GLU A 260 36.83 21.94 11.65
N LYS A 261 36.71 21.44 12.87
CA LYS A 261 37.08 22.16 14.09
C LYS A 261 38.36 21.56 14.63
#